data_4e1d4be1d71ffac0e235f294679f9123
#
_entry.id   4e1d4be1d71ffac0e235f294679f9123
#
_cell.length_a   1.000
_cell.length_b   1.000
_cell.length_c   1.000
_cell.angle_alpha   90.00
_cell.angle_beta   90.00
_cell.angle_gamma   90.00
#
_symmetry.space_group_name_H-M   'P 1'
#
loop_
_entity.id
_entity.type
_entity.pdbx_description
1 polymer ?
#
loop_
_entity_poly.entity_id
_entity_poly.type
_entity_poly.pdbx_seq_one_letter_code
_entity_poly.pdbx_strand_id
1 'polypeptide(L)'
;MVSVELRGRLGNQLFQYSICRILADKLNCDFSIPPEWLGKTLFETSMGKSPYVRSSVVFDEKINKFNPEVFNIKPDTHLFGFWQSEKYFVGYENQIREWLKLEKPDSEYIKKEYCTIHFRAQDGYLRENWVLPPEYFESAKNYFRNNVNKDIKFVIVTDNPQLSKRY
;
A
#
# COMPACT_ATOMS: atom_id res chain seq x y z
N MET A 1 -2.11 -24.04 1.52
CA MET A 1 -2.61 -22.65 1.59
C MET A 1 -1.47 -21.72 1.95
N VAL A 2 -1.47 -20.46 1.46
CA VAL A 2 -0.56 -19.41 1.94
C VAL A 2 -1.37 -18.40 2.72
N SER A 3 -0.88 -17.96 3.88
CA SER A 3 -1.50 -16.88 4.67
C SER A 3 -0.51 -15.77 4.96
N VAL A 4 -0.99 -14.60 5.36
CA VAL A 4 -0.14 -13.44 5.64
C VAL A 4 -0.61 -12.70 6.88
N GLU A 5 0.32 -12.15 7.66
CA GLU A 5 0.02 -11.18 8.69
C GLU A 5 -0.08 -9.79 8.07
N LEU A 6 -1.17 -9.07 8.34
CA LEU A 6 -1.34 -7.69 7.90
C LEU A 6 -0.83 -6.71 8.96
N ARG A 7 0.03 -5.80 8.55
CA ARG A 7 0.69 -4.82 9.41
C ARG A 7 0.66 -3.44 8.76
N GLY A 8 0.58 -2.43 9.61
CA GLY A 8 0.57 -1.04 9.14
C GLY A 8 -0.75 -0.63 8.49
N ARG A 9 -0.70 0.40 7.67
CA ARG A 9 -1.86 0.98 6.98
C ARG A 9 -2.06 0.33 5.60
N LEU A 10 -3.10 0.77 4.89
CA LEU A 10 -3.50 0.24 3.58
C LEU A 10 -2.32 0.02 2.62
N GLY A 11 -1.42 1.01 2.46
CA GLY A 11 -0.28 0.88 1.56
C GLY A 11 0.60 -0.33 1.88
N ASN A 12 0.92 -0.58 3.16
CA ASN A 12 1.67 -1.76 3.56
C ASN A 12 0.89 -3.04 3.29
N GLN A 13 -0.41 -3.03 3.57
CA GLN A 13 -1.28 -4.19 3.37
C GLN A 13 -1.45 -4.57 1.89
N LEU A 14 -1.33 -3.61 0.95
CA LEU A 14 -1.33 -3.89 -0.49
C LEU A 14 -0.13 -4.76 -0.90
N PHE A 15 1.06 -4.49 -0.38
CA PHE A 15 2.23 -5.33 -0.60
C PHE A 15 2.05 -6.73 -0.01
N GLN A 16 1.57 -6.82 1.22
CA GLN A 16 1.34 -8.07 1.94
C GLN A 16 0.27 -8.93 1.25
N TYR A 17 -0.82 -8.32 0.84
CA TYR A 17 -1.86 -8.99 0.06
C TYR A 17 -1.31 -9.54 -1.27
N SER A 18 -0.59 -8.71 -2.02
CA SER A 18 -0.10 -9.07 -3.34
C SER A 18 0.89 -10.24 -3.30
N ILE A 19 1.86 -10.21 -2.38
CA ILE A 19 2.83 -11.31 -2.25
C ILE A 19 2.15 -12.62 -1.83
N CYS A 20 1.16 -12.55 -0.94
CA CYS A 20 0.42 -13.73 -0.51
C CYS A 20 -0.29 -14.41 -1.69
N ARG A 21 -0.96 -13.64 -2.54
CA ARG A 21 -1.62 -14.16 -3.75
C ARG A 21 -0.64 -14.71 -4.76
N ILE A 22 0.44 -13.98 -5.05
CA ILE A 22 1.48 -14.43 -6.00
C ILE A 22 2.04 -15.79 -5.59
N LEU A 23 2.36 -15.97 -4.32
CA LEU A 23 2.93 -17.23 -3.83
C LEU A 23 1.90 -18.35 -3.84
N ALA A 24 0.65 -18.08 -3.52
CA ALA A 24 -0.43 -19.05 -3.63
C ALA A 24 -0.65 -19.50 -5.08
N ASP A 25 -0.67 -18.57 -6.03
CA ASP A 25 -0.78 -18.86 -7.46
C ASP A 25 0.40 -19.72 -7.95
N LYS A 26 1.64 -19.36 -7.58
CA LYS A 26 2.84 -20.14 -7.90
C LYS A 26 2.80 -21.57 -7.36
N LEU A 27 2.26 -21.75 -6.17
CA LEU A 27 2.16 -23.04 -5.49
C LEU A 27 0.88 -23.81 -5.87
N ASN A 28 0.05 -23.25 -6.75
CA ASN A 28 -1.26 -23.79 -7.11
C ASN A 28 -2.09 -24.20 -5.89
N CYS A 29 -2.16 -23.31 -4.89
CA CYS A 29 -2.91 -23.52 -3.66
C CYS A 29 -3.74 -22.29 -3.30
N ASP A 30 -4.64 -22.42 -2.33
CA ASP A 30 -5.45 -21.29 -1.84
C ASP A 30 -4.62 -20.34 -0.98
N PHE A 31 -5.12 -19.13 -0.83
CA PHE A 31 -4.57 -18.11 0.07
C PHE A 31 -5.62 -17.69 1.10
N SER A 32 -5.17 -17.01 2.15
CA SER A 32 -6.04 -16.58 3.22
C SER A 32 -5.57 -15.24 3.77
N ILE A 33 -6.48 -14.27 3.76
CA ILE A 33 -6.24 -12.89 4.19
C ILE A 33 -7.03 -12.62 5.48
N PRO A 34 -6.42 -11.97 6.48
CA PRO A 34 -7.13 -11.59 7.70
C PRO A 34 -8.39 -10.74 7.41
N PRO A 35 -9.48 -10.95 8.16
CA PRO A 35 -10.76 -10.25 7.93
C PRO A 35 -10.70 -8.74 8.15
N GLU A 36 -9.70 -8.25 8.89
CA GLU A 36 -9.42 -6.83 9.14
C GLU A 36 -8.70 -6.11 7.98
N TRP A 37 -8.47 -6.78 6.86
CA TRP A 37 -7.82 -6.15 5.70
C TRP A 37 -8.57 -4.89 5.24
N LEU A 38 -7.85 -3.77 5.21
CA LEU A 38 -8.41 -2.46 4.87
C LEU A 38 -8.85 -2.34 3.41
N GLY A 39 -8.27 -3.13 2.51
CA GLY A 39 -8.60 -3.09 1.08
C GLY A 39 -9.93 -3.78 0.70
N LYS A 40 -10.52 -4.57 1.59
CA LYS A 40 -11.75 -5.34 1.30
C LYS A 40 -12.97 -4.51 0.88
N THR A 41 -13.00 -3.23 1.28
CA THR A 41 -14.08 -2.29 0.97
C THR A 41 -13.77 -1.36 -0.21
N LEU A 42 -12.55 -1.44 -0.74
CA LEU A 42 -12.05 -0.56 -1.81
C LEU A 42 -11.88 -1.28 -3.14
N PHE A 43 -11.57 -2.55 -3.08
CA PHE A 43 -11.20 -3.34 -4.26
C PHE A 43 -12.13 -4.54 -4.43
N GLU A 44 -12.45 -4.88 -5.68
CA GLU A 44 -13.14 -6.11 -6.07
C GLU A 44 -12.21 -7.31 -5.91
N THR A 45 -11.82 -7.65 -4.69
CA THR A 45 -10.79 -8.66 -4.47
C THR A 45 -11.29 -9.84 -3.64
N SER A 46 -10.70 -10.99 -3.91
CA SER A 46 -10.90 -12.20 -3.11
C SER A 46 -10.10 -12.15 -1.81
N MET A 47 -10.68 -12.66 -0.74
CA MET A 47 -10.01 -12.89 0.56
C MET A 47 -9.42 -14.31 0.68
N GLY A 48 -9.51 -15.11 -0.39
CA GLY A 48 -9.29 -16.54 -0.38
C GLY A 48 -10.62 -17.32 -0.27
N LYS A 49 -10.56 -18.62 -0.46
CA LYS A 49 -11.74 -19.50 -0.39
C LYS A 49 -11.98 -20.01 1.04
N SER A 50 -10.92 -20.10 1.81
CA SER A 50 -10.95 -20.64 3.17
C SER A 50 -10.97 -19.54 4.21
N PRO A 51 -11.55 -19.77 5.41
CA PRO A 51 -11.40 -18.88 6.54
C PRO A 51 -9.92 -18.59 6.86
N TYR A 52 -9.64 -17.41 7.40
CA TYR A 52 -8.27 -17.08 7.79
C TYR A 52 -7.74 -18.05 8.85
N VAL A 53 -6.62 -18.68 8.53
CA VAL A 53 -5.87 -19.54 9.45
C VAL A 53 -4.40 -19.19 9.35
N ARG A 54 -3.78 -18.92 10.49
CA ARG A 54 -2.34 -18.75 10.59
C ARG A 54 -1.67 -20.10 10.64
N SER A 55 -0.83 -20.41 9.67
CA SER A 55 -0.01 -21.63 9.72
C SER A 55 1.06 -21.54 10.83
N SER A 56 1.47 -22.69 11.37
CA SER A 56 2.59 -22.79 12.30
C SER A 56 3.95 -22.61 11.62
N VAL A 57 4.02 -22.86 10.30
CA VAL A 57 5.23 -22.61 9.50
C VAL A 57 5.26 -21.14 9.09
N VAL A 58 6.21 -20.39 9.59
CA VAL A 58 6.35 -18.95 9.33
C VAL A 58 7.57 -18.67 8.49
N PHE A 59 7.37 -17.93 7.38
CA PHE A 59 8.46 -17.30 6.65
C PHE A 59 8.53 -15.82 7.03
N ASP A 60 9.63 -15.44 7.67
CA ASP A 60 9.88 -14.09 8.14
C ASP A 60 10.85 -13.36 7.19
N GLU A 61 10.41 -12.22 6.64
CA GLU A 61 11.23 -11.35 5.78
C GLU A 61 12.44 -10.76 6.51
N LYS A 62 12.40 -10.71 7.84
CA LYS A 62 13.44 -10.23 8.79
C LYS A 62 13.81 -8.75 8.67
N ILE A 63 14.29 -8.25 7.53
CA ILE A 63 14.98 -6.95 7.47
C ILE A 63 14.39 -6.02 6.40
N ASN A 64 13.13 -6.07 6.08
CA ASN A 64 12.52 -5.20 5.04
C ASN A 64 13.39 -5.08 3.77
N LYS A 65 14.08 -6.15 3.40
CA LYS A 65 14.90 -6.27 2.19
C LYS A 65 14.42 -7.43 1.36
N PHE A 66 14.56 -7.31 0.05
CA PHE A 66 14.24 -8.40 -0.85
C PHE A 66 14.95 -9.70 -0.45
N ASN A 67 14.15 -10.72 -0.17
CA ASN A 67 14.61 -12.06 0.15
C ASN A 67 14.01 -13.05 -0.86
N PRO A 68 14.79 -13.49 -1.88
CA PRO A 68 14.31 -14.39 -2.92
C PRO A 68 13.90 -15.78 -2.41
N GLU A 69 14.36 -16.20 -1.23
CA GLU A 69 14.03 -17.49 -0.64
C GLU A 69 12.51 -17.66 -0.39
N VAL A 70 11.77 -16.55 -0.32
CA VAL A 70 10.32 -16.61 -0.22
C VAL A 70 9.67 -17.35 -1.39
N PHE A 71 10.31 -17.38 -2.55
CA PHE A 71 9.80 -18.12 -3.72
C PHE A 71 10.02 -19.64 -3.63
N ASN A 72 10.75 -20.11 -2.64
CA ASN A 72 11.01 -21.52 -2.36
C ASN A 72 10.14 -22.07 -1.20
N ILE A 73 9.19 -21.31 -0.69
CA ILE A 73 8.29 -21.78 0.37
C ILE A 73 7.40 -22.92 -0.14
N LYS A 74 6.85 -23.65 0.82
CA LYS A 74 5.87 -24.73 0.55
C LYS A 74 4.45 -24.23 0.87
N PRO A 75 3.40 -24.92 0.39
CA PRO A 75 2.04 -24.72 0.91
C PRO A 75 2.03 -24.82 2.44
N ASP A 76 1.04 -24.19 3.05
CA ASP A 76 0.87 -24.07 4.51
C ASP A 76 1.95 -23.23 5.20
N THR A 77 2.40 -22.17 4.49
CA THR A 77 3.31 -21.16 5.05
C THR A 77 2.55 -19.87 5.36
N HIS A 78 2.86 -19.29 6.52
CA HIS A 78 2.44 -17.97 6.95
C HIS A 78 3.54 -16.94 6.68
N LEU A 79 3.20 -15.85 5.99
CA LEU A 79 4.13 -14.77 5.64
C LEU A 79 4.12 -13.69 6.72
N PHE A 80 5.30 -13.34 7.21
CA PHE A 80 5.51 -12.27 8.17
C PHE A 80 6.53 -11.28 7.61
N GLY A 81 6.12 -10.02 7.39
CA GLY A 81 6.98 -8.99 6.82
C GLY A 81 6.19 -7.85 6.18
N PHE A 82 6.89 -6.87 5.61
CA PHE A 82 6.29 -5.74 4.89
C PHE A 82 6.30 -5.91 3.37
N TRP A 83 7.25 -6.67 2.82
CA TRP A 83 7.34 -7.04 1.40
C TRP A 83 7.46 -5.84 0.45
N GLN A 84 8.08 -4.75 0.90
CA GLN A 84 8.16 -3.46 0.23
C GLN A 84 9.30 -3.37 -0.79
N SER A 85 9.47 -4.39 -1.62
CA SER A 85 10.40 -4.37 -2.73
C SER A 85 9.68 -4.75 -4.03
N GLU A 86 9.87 -3.95 -5.08
CA GLU A 86 9.34 -4.24 -6.41
C GLU A 86 9.74 -5.62 -6.94
N LYS A 87 10.91 -6.11 -6.51
CA LYS A 87 11.46 -7.41 -6.95
C LYS A 87 10.57 -8.60 -6.62
N TYR A 88 9.69 -8.47 -5.62
CA TYR A 88 8.70 -9.50 -5.30
C TYR A 88 7.58 -9.61 -6.34
N PHE A 89 7.38 -8.58 -7.16
CA PHE A 89 6.20 -8.40 -8.00
C PHE A 89 6.51 -8.45 -9.50
N VAL A 90 7.77 -8.61 -9.86
CA VAL A 90 8.22 -8.67 -11.26
C VAL A 90 7.49 -9.79 -12.01
N GLY A 91 6.84 -9.41 -13.12
CA GLY A 91 6.04 -10.32 -13.95
C GLY A 91 4.60 -10.53 -13.49
N TYR A 92 4.18 -9.89 -12.38
CA TYR A 92 2.82 -9.95 -11.84
C TYR A 92 2.08 -8.61 -11.87
N GLU A 93 2.65 -7.59 -12.50
CA GLU A 93 2.14 -6.23 -12.47
C GLU A 93 0.69 -6.12 -13.00
N ASN A 94 0.38 -6.84 -14.06
CA ASN A 94 -0.96 -6.83 -14.65
C ASN A 94 -1.98 -7.53 -13.74
N GLN A 95 -1.62 -8.70 -13.20
CA GLN A 95 -2.47 -9.41 -12.25
C GLN A 95 -2.74 -8.57 -11.00
N ILE A 96 -1.70 -7.89 -10.47
CA ILE A 96 -1.86 -7.02 -9.31
C ILE A 96 -2.81 -5.86 -9.61
N ARG A 97 -2.72 -5.24 -10.80
CA ARG A 97 -3.66 -4.19 -11.22
C ARG A 97 -5.10 -4.68 -11.27
N GLU A 98 -5.32 -5.90 -11.78
CA GLU A 98 -6.65 -6.51 -11.79
C GLU A 98 -7.14 -6.82 -10.37
N TRP A 99 -6.28 -7.38 -9.52
CA TRP A 99 -6.64 -7.69 -8.14
C TRP A 99 -6.95 -6.45 -7.29
N LEU A 100 -6.30 -5.34 -7.58
CA LEU A 100 -6.43 -4.08 -6.85
C LEU A 100 -7.20 -3.02 -7.65
N LYS A 101 -8.05 -3.47 -8.56
CA LYS A 101 -8.96 -2.59 -9.27
C LYS A 101 -9.99 -1.99 -8.31
N LEU A 102 -10.13 -0.68 -8.33
CA LEU A 102 -11.12 0.02 -7.51
C LEU A 102 -12.53 -0.28 -8.00
N GLU A 103 -13.42 -0.61 -7.08
CA GLU A 103 -14.83 -0.80 -7.37
C GLU A 103 -15.48 0.41 -8.03
N LYS A 104 -15.10 1.60 -7.56
CA LYS A 104 -15.63 2.89 -8.04
C LYS A 104 -14.48 3.86 -8.24
N PRO A 105 -13.80 3.83 -9.40
CA PRO A 105 -12.73 4.78 -9.69
C PRO A 105 -13.30 6.14 -10.05
N ASP A 106 -14.28 6.64 -9.31
CA ASP A 106 -14.90 7.91 -9.63
C ASP A 106 -14.36 9.03 -8.75
N SER A 107 -13.71 9.98 -9.42
CA SER A 107 -13.33 11.21 -8.81
C SER A 107 -13.40 12.32 -9.85
N GLU A 108 -14.12 13.39 -9.54
CA GLU A 108 -14.11 14.63 -10.33
C GLU A 108 -12.68 15.19 -10.49
N TYR A 109 -11.75 14.76 -9.63
CA TYR A 109 -10.34 15.17 -9.64
C TYR A 109 -9.50 14.47 -10.71
N ILE A 110 -9.93 13.32 -11.25
CA ILE A 110 -9.18 12.61 -12.30
C ILE A 110 -9.14 13.40 -13.63
N LYS A 111 -10.13 14.25 -13.86
CA LYS A 111 -10.30 14.99 -15.12
C LYS A 111 -9.71 16.41 -15.10
N LYS A 112 -9.09 16.83 -14.01
CA LYS A 112 -8.57 18.20 -13.84
C LYS A 112 -7.08 18.17 -13.54
N GLU A 113 -6.36 19.19 -13.98
CA GLU A 113 -4.95 19.37 -13.66
C GLU A 113 -4.80 19.86 -12.20
N TYR A 114 -4.52 18.94 -11.31
CA TYR A 114 -4.20 19.23 -9.93
C TYR A 114 -2.80 18.71 -9.59
N CYS A 115 -2.11 19.42 -8.70
CA CYS A 115 -0.96 18.87 -7.99
C CYS A 115 -1.40 18.40 -6.62
N THR A 116 -1.18 17.13 -6.30
CA THR A 116 -1.55 16.55 -5.01
C THR A 116 -0.43 16.75 -4.00
N ILE A 117 -0.77 17.30 -2.84
CA ILE A 117 0.10 17.37 -1.67
C ILE A 117 -0.34 16.28 -0.69
N HIS A 118 0.51 15.29 -0.47
CA HIS A 118 0.30 14.31 0.57
C HIS A 118 0.89 14.81 1.89
N PHE A 119 0.01 15.18 2.83
CA PHE A 119 0.40 15.67 4.14
C PHE A 119 0.00 14.64 5.21
N ARG A 120 1.00 13.98 5.80
CA ARG A 120 0.81 12.98 6.85
C ARG A 120 1.35 13.46 8.18
N ALA A 121 0.49 13.47 9.22
CA ALA A 121 0.83 14.03 10.52
C ALA A 121 0.32 13.19 11.72
N GLN A 122 -0.34 12.06 11.49
CA GLN A 122 -0.76 11.14 12.55
C GLN A 122 0.22 9.94 12.70
N ASP A 123 -0.14 8.97 13.47
CA ASP A 123 0.61 7.72 13.71
C ASP A 123 2.04 7.94 14.23
N GLY A 124 2.25 8.95 15.06
CA GLY A 124 3.57 9.23 15.62
C GLY A 124 4.42 10.21 14.80
N TYR A 125 4.02 10.58 13.58
CA TYR A 125 4.79 11.51 12.74
C TYR A 125 5.10 12.84 13.44
N LEU A 126 4.11 13.42 14.13
CA LEU A 126 4.33 14.65 14.94
C LEU A 126 5.29 14.40 16.09
N ARG A 127 5.11 13.29 16.82
CA ARG A 127 5.93 12.97 18.00
C ARG A 127 7.39 12.73 17.60
N GLU A 128 7.61 12.04 16.47
CA GLU A 128 8.95 11.70 15.98
C GLU A 128 9.57 12.81 15.10
N ASN A 129 8.89 13.95 14.98
CA ASN A 129 9.32 15.08 14.14
C ASN A 129 9.56 14.73 12.66
N TRP A 130 8.71 13.86 12.11
CA TRP A 130 8.78 13.43 10.70
C TRP A 130 7.90 14.26 9.77
N VAL A 131 7.14 15.21 10.32
CA VAL A 131 6.34 16.14 9.51
C VAL A 131 7.28 17.20 8.92
N LEU A 132 7.24 17.34 7.60
CA LEU A 132 8.04 18.35 6.92
C LEU A 132 7.57 19.74 7.30
N PRO A 133 8.48 20.74 7.38
CA PRO A 133 8.13 22.10 7.76
C PRO A 133 7.29 22.80 6.67
N PRO A 134 6.48 23.83 7.01
CA PRO A 134 5.65 24.57 6.05
C PRO A 134 6.43 25.12 4.86
N GLU A 135 7.65 25.57 5.07
CA GLU A 135 8.53 26.13 4.04
C GLU A 135 8.85 25.15 2.92
N TYR A 136 8.89 23.84 3.22
CA TYR A 136 9.04 22.81 2.21
C TYR A 136 7.86 22.80 1.23
N PHE A 137 6.64 22.83 1.77
CA PHE A 137 5.43 22.80 0.95
C PHE A 137 5.24 24.09 0.16
N GLU A 138 5.56 25.25 0.75
CA GLU A 138 5.54 26.53 0.04
C GLU A 138 6.56 26.55 -1.09
N SER A 139 7.77 26.09 -0.87
CA SER A 139 8.80 25.97 -1.90
C SER A 139 8.36 25.07 -3.03
N ALA A 140 7.77 23.90 -2.72
CA ALA A 140 7.23 22.99 -3.70
C ALA A 140 6.08 23.61 -4.53
N LYS A 141 5.12 24.27 -3.87
CA LYS A 141 4.02 24.98 -4.56
C LYS A 141 4.55 26.05 -5.50
N ASN A 142 5.53 26.84 -5.06
CA ASN A 142 6.15 27.89 -5.89
C ASN A 142 6.90 27.29 -7.09
N TYR A 143 7.62 26.17 -6.90
CA TYR A 143 8.27 25.48 -8.00
C TYR A 143 7.26 25.06 -9.08
N PHE A 144 6.15 24.43 -8.71
CA PHE A 144 5.12 24.02 -9.67
C PHE A 144 4.47 25.18 -10.37
N ARG A 145 4.16 26.28 -9.66
CA ARG A 145 3.59 27.50 -10.28
C ARG A 145 4.54 28.16 -11.28
N ASN A 146 5.82 28.16 -10.98
CA ASN A 146 6.82 28.83 -11.82
C ASN A 146 7.27 27.99 -13.01
N ASN A 147 7.26 26.67 -12.90
CA ASN A 147 7.87 25.78 -13.90
C ASN A 147 6.87 24.88 -14.64
N VAL A 148 5.64 24.71 -14.14
CA VAL A 148 4.64 23.85 -14.75
C VAL A 148 3.42 24.63 -15.21
N ASN A 149 2.70 25.26 -14.29
CA ASN A 149 1.51 26.04 -14.59
C ASN A 149 1.24 27.03 -13.43
N LYS A 150 1.21 28.33 -13.73
CA LYS A 150 0.96 29.39 -12.72
C LYS A 150 -0.39 29.27 -12.02
N ASP A 151 -1.39 28.69 -12.70
CA ASP A 151 -2.77 28.55 -12.24
C ASP A 151 -3.05 27.17 -11.66
N ILE A 152 -2.02 26.35 -11.48
CA ILE A 152 -2.16 24.99 -10.93
C ILE A 152 -2.83 24.99 -9.56
N LYS A 153 -3.83 24.14 -9.41
CA LYS A 153 -4.52 23.95 -8.12
C LYS A 153 -3.86 22.84 -7.32
N PHE A 154 -3.82 22.99 -6.02
CA PHE A 154 -3.29 21.99 -5.11
C PHE A 154 -4.43 21.32 -4.34
N VAL A 155 -4.39 19.98 -4.29
CA VAL A 155 -5.29 19.17 -3.48
C VAL A 155 -4.49 18.53 -2.36
N ILE A 156 -4.88 18.78 -1.12
CA ILE A 156 -4.22 18.19 0.04
C ILE A 156 -4.93 16.89 0.42
N VAL A 157 -4.20 15.79 0.35
CA VAL A 157 -4.61 14.50 0.90
C VAL A 157 -3.93 14.32 2.25
N THR A 158 -4.72 14.18 3.31
CA THR A 158 -4.17 14.21 4.67
C THR A 158 -4.95 13.33 5.64
N ASP A 159 -4.25 12.82 6.64
CA ASP A 159 -4.82 12.17 7.83
C ASP A 159 -5.08 13.16 8.99
N ASN A 160 -4.73 14.45 8.82
CA ASN A 160 -4.97 15.51 9.80
C ASN A 160 -5.44 16.82 9.14
N PRO A 161 -6.75 16.92 8.80
CA PRO A 161 -7.29 18.10 8.10
C PRO A 161 -7.15 19.42 8.87
N GLN A 162 -7.13 19.36 10.20
CA GLN A 162 -7.01 20.60 11.01
C GLN A 162 -5.60 21.16 10.95
N LEU A 163 -4.59 20.29 11.05
CA LEU A 163 -3.20 20.71 10.96
C LEU A 163 -2.85 21.14 9.54
N SER A 164 -3.33 20.44 8.53
CA SER A 164 -3.01 20.73 7.12
C SER A 164 -3.46 22.13 6.64
N LYS A 165 -4.40 22.78 7.34
CA LYS A 165 -4.81 24.16 7.05
C LYS A 165 -3.72 25.20 7.31
N ARG A 166 -2.65 24.82 7.99
CA ARG A 166 -1.50 25.69 8.29
C ARG A 166 -0.42 25.62 7.19
N TYR A 167 -0.62 24.74 6.22
CA TYR A 167 0.29 24.44 5.11
C TYR A 167 -0.38 24.73 3.76
#